data_fb755644b6ed9eb286258c4d5e6bf49a
#
_entry.id   fb755644b6ed9eb286258c4d5e6bf49a
#
_cell.length_a   1.000
_cell.length_b   1.000
_cell.length_c   1.000
_cell.angle_alpha   90.00
_cell.angle_beta   90.00
_cell.angle_gamma   90.00
#
_symmetry.space_group_name_H-M   'P 1'
#
loop_
_entity.id
_entity.type
_entity.pdbx_description
1 polymer ?
#
loop_
_entity_poly.entity_id
_entity_poly.type
_entity_poly.pdbx_seq_one_letter_code
_entity_poly.pdbx_strand_id
1 'polypeptide(L)'
;MGDRYEEHLRKLGVKIPTKEEQALISRGSTDQGNVTYVVPGIHALYDIKPPKGSANHTPGFADAAKSEVAHEATLTASKGIALTGLDFLIDDEFAKQVRDTFNGGLHWKDSM
;
A
#
# COMPACT_ATOMS: atom_id res chain seq x y z
N MET A 1 -5.90 -5.11 6.41
CA MET A 1 -4.80 -5.43 5.46
C MET A 1 -3.61 -4.49 5.56
N GLY A 2 -3.82 -3.20 5.56
CA GLY A 2 -2.73 -2.22 5.63
C GLY A 2 -1.79 -2.42 6.80
N ASP A 3 -2.33 -2.68 7.98
CA ASP A 3 -1.52 -2.90 9.17
C ASP A 3 -0.68 -4.18 9.08
N ARG A 4 -1.22 -5.24 8.48
CA ARG A 4 -0.48 -6.49 8.27
C ARG A 4 0.64 -6.30 7.26
N TYR A 5 0.39 -5.56 6.18
CA TYR A 5 1.40 -5.19 5.20
C TYR A 5 2.54 -4.39 5.87
N GLU A 6 2.20 -3.38 6.66
CA GLU A 6 3.21 -2.59 7.38
C GLU A 6 4.03 -3.44 8.35
N GLU A 7 3.40 -4.40 9.04
CA GLU A 7 4.08 -5.32 9.94
C GLU A 7 5.12 -6.16 9.19
N HIS A 8 4.77 -6.69 8.02
CA HIS A 8 5.72 -7.43 7.19
C HIS A 8 6.88 -6.55 6.75
N LEU A 9 6.62 -5.31 6.34
CA LEU A 9 7.69 -4.39 5.93
C LEU A 9 8.62 -4.06 7.09
N ARG A 10 8.10 -3.88 8.30
CA ARG A 10 8.95 -3.63 9.48
C ARG A 10 9.87 -4.82 9.75
N LYS A 11 9.39 -6.05 9.60
CA LYS A 11 10.21 -7.27 9.73
C LYS A 11 11.28 -7.35 8.65
N LEU A 12 11.05 -6.75 7.49
CA LEU A 12 12.04 -6.64 6.41
C LEU A 12 12.99 -5.46 6.57
N GLY A 13 12.89 -4.73 7.67
CA GLY A 13 13.80 -3.62 7.98
C GLY A 13 13.36 -2.26 7.46
N VAL A 14 12.14 -2.13 6.95
CA VAL A 14 11.63 -0.86 6.45
C VAL A 14 11.09 -0.02 7.61
N LYS A 15 11.47 1.25 7.65
CA LYS A 15 10.91 2.22 8.58
C LYS A 15 9.59 2.75 8.03
N ILE A 16 8.50 2.49 8.75
CA ILE A 16 7.17 2.91 8.33
C ILE A 16 6.83 4.26 8.99
N PRO A 17 6.42 5.27 8.21
CA PRO A 17 5.93 6.54 8.79
C PRO A 17 4.71 6.32 9.67
N THR A 18 4.51 7.21 10.63
CA THR A 18 3.29 7.19 11.47
C THR A 18 2.06 7.49 10.63
N LYS A 19 0.87 7.19 11.16
CA LYS A 19 -0.38 7.51 10.46
C LYS A 19 -0.53 9.01 10.21
N GLU A 20 -0.06 9.84 11.15
CA GLU A 20 -0.05 11.30 11.02
C GLU A 20 0.88 11.74 9.88
N GLU A 21 2.09 11.17 9.80
CA GLU A 21 3.03 11.46 8.73
C GLU A 21 2.47 11.01 7.37
N GLN A 22 1.85 9.84 7.31
CA GLN A 22 1.23 9.34 6.09
C GLN A 22 0.10 10.26 5.59
N ALA A 23 -0.66 10.85 6.52
CA ALA A 23 -1.75 11.76 6.17
C ALA A 23 -1.26 13.04 5.49
N LEU A 24 0.01 13.42 5.70
CA LEU A 24 0.61 14.59 5.07
C LEU A 24 1.15 14.34 3.68
N ILE A 25 1.24 13.07 3.25
CA ILE A 25 1.72 12.72 1.92
C ILE A 25 0.66 13.08 0.89
N SER A 26 1.07 13.84 -0.13
CA SER A 26 0.18 14.17 -1.24
C SER A 26 -0.23 12.88 -1.97
N ARG A 27 -1.52 12.71 -2.16
CA ARG A 27 -2.08 11.53 -2.83
C ARG A 27 -2.59 11.92 -4.20
N GLY A 28 -2.25 11.08 -5.17
CA GLY A 28 -2.79 11.20 -6.50
C GLY A 28 -4.21 10.64 -6.60
N SER A 29 -4.70 10.55 -7.81
CA SER A 29 -5.97 9.93 -8.15
C SER A 29 -5.72 8.66 -8.94
N THR A 30 -6.51 7.62 -8.67
CA THR A 30 -6.38 6.32 -9.34
C THR A 30 -7.74 5.61 -9.33
N ASP A 31 -7.97 4.78 -10.34
CA ASP A 31 -9.16 3.94 -10.46
C ASP A 31 -9.15 2.73 -9.50
N GLN A 32 -8.06 2.52 -8.76
CA GLN A 32 -8.02 1.53 -7.68
C GLN A 32 -9.17 1.75 -6.68
N GLY A 33 -9.61 2.99 -6.48
CA GLY A 33 -10.76 3.29 -5.65
C GLY A 33 -12.03 2.56 -6.10
N ASN A 34 -12.24 2.43 -7.40
CA ASN A 34 -13.39 1.70 -7.93
C ASN A 34 -13.34 0.21 -7.57
N VAL A 35 -12.14 -0.39 -7.60
CA VAL A 35 -11.94 -1.78 -7.20
C VAL A 35 -12.25 -1.97 -5.72
N THR A 36 -11.78 -1.07 -4.87
CA THR A 36 -11.96 -1.18 -3.42
C THR A 36 -13.39 -0.91 -2.95
N TYR A 37 -14.26 -0.42 -3.80
CA TYR A 37 -15.70 -0.38 -3.52
C TYR A 37 -16.35 -1.77 -3.63
N VAL A 38 -15.73 -2.69 -4.34
CA VAL A 38 -16.30 -4.01 -4.64
C VAL A 38 -15.63 -5.11 -3.83
N VAL A 39 -14.32 -5.02 -3.61
CA VAL A 39 -13.52 -6.01 -2.87
C VAL A 39 -12.57 -5.30 -1.92
N PRO A 40 -12.16 -5.98 -0.82
CA PRO A 40 -11.09 -5.44 0.02
C PRO A 40 -9.82 -5.25 -0.78
N GLY A 41 -9.13 -4.15 -0.55
CA GLY A 41 -7.87 -3.87 -1.24
C GLY A 41 -7.04 -2.84 -0.52
N ILE A 42 -5.74 -2.83 -0.81
CA ILE A 42 -4.83 -1.78 -0.40
C ILE A 42 -4.08 -1.27 -1.62
N HIS A 43 -3.73 0.00 -1.58
CA HIS A 43 -2.88 0.63 -2.58
C HIS A 43 -1.71 1.27 -1.85
N ALA A 44 -0.70 0.47 -1.58
CA ALA A 44 0.47 0.90 -0.83
C ALA A 44 1.43 1.69 -1.71
N LEU A 45 2.02 2.73 -1.14
CA LEU A 45 3.08 3.50 -1.78
C LEU A 45 4.41 3.17 -1.11
N TYR A 46 5.49 3.21 -1.87
CA TYR A 46 6.83 3.03 -1.35
C TYR A 46 7.80 4.04 -1.99
N ASP A 47 8.85 4.36 -1.26
CA ASP A 47 9.81 5.39 -1.66
C ASP A 47 10.91 4.77 -2.54
N ILE A 48 11.14 5.34 -3.71
CA ILE A 48 12.22 4.97 -4.61
C ILE A 48 13.37 5.98 -4.59
N LYS A 49 13.34 6.93 -3.63
CA LYS A 49 14.38 7.94 -3.45
C LYS A 49 14.60 8.82 -4.70
N PRO A 50 13.56 9.42 -5.28
CA PRO A 50 13.75 10.32 -6.41
C PRO A 50 14.47 11.61 -5.96
N PRO A 51 15.09 12.36 -6.89
CA PRO A 51 15.64 13.67 -6.55
C PRO A 51 14.56 14.59 -5.99
N LYS A 52 14.98 15.52 -5.13
CA LYS A 52 14.06 16.49 -4.53
C LYS A 52 13.27 17.25 -5.61
N GLY A 53 11.95 17.32 -5.45
CA GLY A 53 11.08 17.98 -6.42
C GLY A 53 10.67 17.10 -7.60
N SER A 54 11.12 15.84 -7.66
CA SER A 54 10.79 14.90 -8.74
C SER A 54 9.65 13.98 -8.31
N ALA A 55 8.43 14.50 -8.30
CA ALA A 55 7.23 13.71 -8.01
C ALA A 55 6.87 12.79 -9.17
N ASN A 56 5.86 11.93 -8.97
CA ASN A 56 5.30 11.09 -10.04
C ASN A 56 5.02 11.93 -11.30
N HIS A 57 5.15 11.33 -12.46
CA HIS A 57 4.89 11.95 -13.75
C HIS A 57 5.90 13.04 -14.13
N THR A 58 7.12 12.93 -13.62
CA THR A 58 8.24 13.81 -13.98
C THR A 58 9.41 13.00 -14.57
N PRO A 59 10.26 13.61 -15.43
CA PRO A 59 11.45 12.90 -15.92
C PRO A 59 12.41 12.46 -14.81
N GLY A 60 12.56 13.25 -13.76
CA GLY A 60 13.42 12.88 -12.61
C GLY A 60 12.92 11.66 -11.89
N PHE A 61 11.61 11.48 -11.76
CA PHE A 61 11.03 10.28 -11.18
C PHE A 61 11.27 9.06 -12.09
N ALA A 62 11.07 9.22 -13.39
CA ALA A 62 11.32 8.15 -14.36
C ALA A 62 12.77 7.68 -14.32
N ASP A 63 13.74 8.60 -14.20
CA ASP A 63 15.14 8.26 -14.04
C ASP A 63 15.43 7.53 -12.74
N ALA A 64 14.81 7.96 -11.64
CA ALA A 64 14.95 7.29 -10.35
C ALA A 64 14.40 5.86 -10.38
N ALA A 65 13.31 5.63 -11.11
CA ALA A 65 12.65 4.33 -11.19
C ALA A 65 13.54 3.23 -11.79
N LYS A 66 14.52 3.57 -12.61
CA LYS A 66 15.46 2.60 -13.19
C LYS A 66 16.69 2.32 -12.31
N SER A 67 16.83 3.01 -11.20
CA SER A 67 17.98 2.88 -10.31
C SER A 67 17.97 1.56 -9.54
N GLU A 68 19.14 1.15 -9.04
CA GLU A 68 19.24 -0.04 -8.20
C GLU A 68 18.53 0.17 -6.87
N VAL A 69 18.56 1.40 -6.33
CA VAL A 69 17.80 1.74 -5.11
C VAL A 69 16.31 1.51 -5.30
N ALA A 70 15.76 1.93 -6.44
CA ALA A 70 14.35 1.69 -6.77
C ALA A 70 14.06 0.19 -6.94
N HIS A 71 14.96 -0.55 -7.56
CA HIS A 71 14.82 -2.00 -7.73
C HIS A 71 14.72 -2.71 -6.38
N GLU A 72 15.64 -2.40 -5.45
CA GLU A 72 15.63 -2.98 -4.10
C GLU A 72 14.35 -2.61 -3.34
N ALA A 73 13.93 -1.34 -3.41
CA ALA A 73 12.70 -0.88 -2.77
C ALA A 73 11.47 -1.62 -3.34
N THR A 74 11.44 -1.82 -4.65
CA THR A 74 10.37 -2.54 -5.33
C THR A 74 10.31 -4.00 -4.89
N LEU A 75 11.46 -4.69 -4.80
CA LEU A 75 11.50 -6.06 -4.31
C LEU A 75 11.00 -6.16 -2.88
N THR A 76 11.39 -5.24 -2.02
CA THR A 76 10.95 -5.24 -0.62
C THR A 76 9.44 -5.02 -0.51
N ALA A 77 8.90 -4.04 -1.24
CA ALA A 77 7.46 -3.80 -1.28
C ALA A 77 6.71 -5.01 -1.84
N SER A 78 7.24 -5.65 -2.87
CA SER A 78 6.66 -6.85 -3.47
C SER A 78 6.60 -8.02 -2.48
N LYS A 79 7.64 -8.20 -1.68
CA LYS A 79 7.65 -9.21 -0.61
C LYS A 79 6.56 -8.94 0.42
N GLY A 80 6.38 -7.68 0.81
CA GLY A 80 5.33 -7.29 1.75
C GLY A 80 3.93 -7.60 1.22
N ILE A 81 3.68 -7.30 -0.05
CA ILE A 81 2.41 -7.59 -0.71
C ILE A 81 2.18 -9.11 -0.80
N ALA A 82 3.20 -9.85 -1.20
CA ALA A 82 3.11 -11.31 -1.32
C ALA A 82 2.83 -11.98 0.02
N LEU A 83 3.50 -11.55 1.08
CA LEU A 83 3.29 -12.08 2.43
C LEU A 83 1.89 -11.74 2.96
N THR A 84 1.39 -10.55 2.70
CA THR A 84 0.03 -10.16 3.08
C THR A 84 -1.02 -11.01 2.33
N GLY A 85 -0.81 -11.23 1.05
CA GLY A 85 -1.68 -12.12 0.26
C GLY A 85 -1.63 -13.55 0.74
N LEU A 86 -0.45 -14.06 1.08
CA LEU A 86 -0.28 -15.39 1.65
C LEU A 86 -1.05 -15.53 2.97
N ASP A 87 -0.94 -14.55 3.85
CA ASP A 87 -1.67 -14.55 5.13
C ASP A 87 -3.17 -14.63 4.90
N PHE A 88 -3.69 -13.90 3.92
CA PHE A 88 -5.11 -13.96 3.57
C PHE A 88 -5.54 -15.38 3.15
N LEU A 89 -4.67 -16.10 2.44
CA LEU A 89 -4.97 -17.44 1.93
C LEU A 89 -4.86 -18.52 3.00
N ILE A 90 -3.96 -18.38 3.98
CA ILE A 90 -3.67 -19.44 4.96
C ILE A 90 -4.14 -19.13 6.38
N ASP A 91 -4.48 -17.88 6.68
CA ASP A 91 -4.94 -17.45 8.01
C ASP A 91 -6.41 -17.07 7.93
N ASP A 92 -7.28 -17.99 8.29
CA ASP A 92 -8.74 -17.82 8.20
C ASP A 92 -9.24 -16.67 9.08
N GLU A 93 -8.64 -16.45 10.23
CA GLU A 93 -9.02 -15.34 11.12
C GLU A 93 -8.66 -13.99 10.48
N PHE A 94 -7.48 -13.89 9.93
CA PHE A 94 -7.07 -12.69 9.21
C PHE A 94 -7.99 -12.41 8.02
N ALA A 95 -8.30 -13.42 7.22
CA ALA A 95 -9.22 -13.30 6.09
C ALA A 95 -10.62 -12.84 6.55
N LYS A 96 -11.09 -13.37 7.69
CA LYS A 96 -12.37 -12.95 8.27
C LYS A 96 -12.33 -11.49 8.69
N GLN A 97 -11.27 -11.06 9.38
CA GLN A 97 -11.10 -9.66 9.78
C GLN A 97 -11.08 -8.70 8.58
N VAL A 98 -10.42 -9.08 7.50
CA VAL A 98 -10.39 -8.31 6.25
C VAL A 98 -11.80 -8.16 5.70
N ARG A 99 -12.56 -9.24 5.61
CA ARG A 99 -13.93 -9.21 5.11
C ARG A 99 -14.86 -8.40 6.02
N ASP A 100 -14.74 -8.58 7.33
CA ASP A 100 -15.57 -7.86 8.30
C ASP A 100 -15.30 -6.35 8.24
N THR A 101 -14.05 -5.94 8.15
CA THR A 101 -13.67 -4.53 8.02
C THR A 101 -14.22 -3.95 6.72
N PHE A 102 -14.10 -4.69 5.63
CA PHE A 102 -14.62 -4.26 4.34
C PHE A 102 -16.15 -4.10 4.38
N ASN A 103 -16.86 -5.08 4.91
CA ASN A 103 -18.32 -5.05 5.01
C ASN A 103 -18.81 -3.94 5.95
N GLY A 104 -18.08 -3.69 7.06
CA GLY A 104 -18.38 -2.59 7.98
C GLY A 104 -18.18 -1.22 7.37
N GLY A 105 -17.26 -1.07 6.41
CA GLY A 105 -17.00 0.17 5.70
C GLY A 105 -17.99 0.52 4.60
N LEU A 106 -18.94 -0.36 4.30
CA LEU A 106 -19.91 -0.16 3.21
C LEU A 106 -21.16 0.63 3.63
N HIS A 107 -21.22 1.20 4.82
CA HIS A 107 -22.33 2.02 5.29
C HIS A 107 -22.67 3.22 4.37
N TRP A 108 -21.70 3.67 3.58
CA TRP A 108 -21.93 4.73 2.61
C TRP A 108 -22.98 4.35 1.56
N LYS A 109 -23.15 3.05 1.27
CA LYS A 109 -24.16 2.58 0.32
C LYS A 109 -25.59 2.79 0.86
N ASP A 110 -25.73 2.70 2.18
CA ASP A 110 -27.01 2.86 2.84
C ASP A 110 -27.42 4.33 2.98
N SER A 111 -26.48 5.25 2.81
CA SER A 111 -26.72 6.71 2.89
C SER A 111 -26.92 7.35 1.51
N MET A 112 -26.82 6.58 0.46
CA MET A 112 -27.11 7.02 -0.90
C MET A 112 -28.55 6.70 -1.28
#